data_6b736071e5b18c99bf8b7d00697da2ea
#
_entry.id   6b736071e5b18c99bf8b7d00697da2ea
#
_cell.length_a   1.000
_cell.length_b   1.000
_cell.length_c   1.000
_cell.angle_alpha   90.00
_cell.angle_beta   90.00
_cell.angle_gamma   90.00
#
_symmetry.space_group_name_H-M   'P 1'
#
loop_
_entity.id
_entity.type
_entity.pdbx_description
1 polymer ?
#
loop_
_entity_poly.entity_id
_entity_poly.type
_entity_poly.pdbx_seq_one_letter_code
_entity_poly.pdbx_strand_id
1 'polypeptide(L)'
;MRVLKQGTVSDSNENAAYSYFSRNKNRFKDIVLVSTNKEVRLSGVQDIMFVGGETGTGSGAKPKTDIRIIHSDGTYNISLKKRSFGAWESADSLAGDRVSEKILGYLMDNLNGTAPSSRPFDVIAYIDGGRAKYKIVRRGTDVTVKLAYRCSRSDASTVIFGSDILGQGAVVSAEFPGACTLDLKNEIIRIRCSSIITSMSEVPNSVYPYFSVKSSFYRKVRNSYRFPGLRVQAMPRSEIQGSVEFLPEL
;
A
#
# COMPACT_ATOMS: atom_id res chain seq x y z
N MET A 1 1.97 -7.16 30.12
CA MET A 1 1.90 -6.64 28.74
C MET A 1 0.46 -6.30 28.38
N ARG A 2 0.24 -5.20 27.68
CA ARG A 2 -1.09 -4.79 27.17
C ARG A 2 -1.14 -4.97 25.67
N VAL A 3 -2.30 -5.40 25.16
CA VAL A 3 -2.59 -5.39 23.72
C VAL A 3 -3.76 -4.46 23.50
N LEU A 4 -3.50 -3.35 22.85
CA LEU A 4 -4.42 -2.21 22.72
C LEU A 4 -4.83 -2.03 21.26
N LYS A 5 -6.05 -1.56 21.03
CA LYS A 5 -6.57 -1.18 19.74
C LYS A 5 -6.83 0.33 19.74
N GLN A 6 -6.05 1.06 18.97
CA GLN A 6 -6.26 2.49 18.72
C GLN A 6 -6.71 2.64 17.26
N GLY A 7 -7.89 3.19 17.06
CA GLY A 7 -8.44 3.35 15.71
C GLY A 7 -9.16 2.12 15.14
N THR A 8 -9.55 2.23 13.88
CA THR A 8 -10.34 1.19 13.20
C THR A 8 -9.41 0.22 12.49
N VAL A 9 -9.25 -0.98 13.06
CA VAL A 9 -8.60 -2.10 12.38
C VAL A 9 -9.60 -2.69 11.38
N SER A 10 -9.45 -2.39 10.12
CA SER A 10 -10.38 -2.80 9.06
C SER A 10 -9.93 -4.05 8.29
N ASP A 11 -8.65 -4.32 8.24
CA ASP A 11 -8.10 -5.47 7.53
C ASP A 11 -8.26 -6.78 8.31
N SER A 12 -8.65 -7.84 7.61
CA SER A 12 -8.83 -9.17 8.22
C SER A 12 -7.55 -9.74 8.83
N ASN A 13 -6.38 -9.44 8.23
CA ASN A 13 -5.09 -9.92 8.71
C ASN A 13 -4.66 -9.20 9.99
N GLU A 14 -4.87 -7.88 10.06
CA GLU A 14 -4.63 -7.10 11.27
C GLU A 14 -5.55 -7.53 12.42
N ASN A 15 -6.85 -7.80 12.13
CA ASN A 15 -7.78 -8.32 13.13
C ASN A 15 -7.38 -9.71 13.62
N ALA A 16 -6.87 -10.57 12.74
CA ALA A 16 -6.34 -11.88 13.13
C ALA A 16 -5.09 -11.75 14.01
N ALA A 17 -4.19 -10.81 13.67
CA ALA A 17 -3.02 -10.49 14.48
C ALA A 17 -3.42 -9.97 15.87
N TYR A 18 -4.33 -9.00 15.94
CA TYR A 18 -4.87 -8.48 17.20
C TYR A 18 -5.43 -9.61 18.08
N SER A 19 -6.26 -10.46 17.50
CA SER A 19 -6.88 -11.58 18.22
C SER A 19 -5.85 -12.59 18.72
N TYR A 20 -4.79 -12.85 17.92
CA TYR A 20 -3.71 -13.75 18.30
C TYR A 20 -2.90 -13.20 19.48
N PHE A 21 -2.45 -11.96 19.40
CA PHE A 21 -1.69 -11.33 20.49
C PHE A 21 -2.53 -11.18 21.75
N SER A 22 -3.79 -10.77 21.64
CA SER A 22 -4.69 -10.60 22.77
C SER A 22 -4.90 -11.91 23.56
N ARG A 23 -5.08 -13.02 22.86
CA ARG A 23 -5.23 -14.35 23.48
C ARG A 23 -3.95 -14.85 24.14
N ASN A 24 -2.80 -14.43 23.68
CA ASN A 24 -1.51 -14.93 24.15
C ASN A 24 -0.71 -13.92 25.00
N LYS A 25 -1.24 -12.73 25.28
CA LYS A 25 -0.54 -11.59 25.92
C LYS A 25 0.28 -11.90 27.19
N ASN A 26 -0.10 -12.93 27.94
CA ASN A 26 0.59 -13.31 29.17
C ASN A 26 1.46 -14.58 29.00
N ARG A 27 1.68 -15.03 27.77
CA ARG A 27 2.35 -16.29 27.46
C ARG A 27 3.69 -16.11 26.77
N PHE A 28 4.09 -14.87 26.47
CA PHE A 28 5.36 -14.54 25.86
C PHE A 28 5.90 -13.20 26.39
N LYS A 29 7.20 -13.03 26.26
CA LYS A 29 7.92 -11.79 26.58
C LYS A 29 8.63 -11.20 25.38
N ASP A 30 8.99 -12.06 24.41
CA ASP A 30 9.73 -11.67 23.22
C ASP A 30 8.93 -11.96 21.95
N ILE A 31 9.17 -11.16 20.93
CA ILE A 31 8.71 -11.39 19.56
C ILE A 31 9.92 -11.52 18.66
N VAL A 32 9.92 -12.54 17.80
CA VAL A 32 10.96 -12.75 16.80
C VAL A 32 10.31 -12.80 15.42
N LEU A 33 10.63 -11.82 14.58
CA LEU A 33 10.25 -11.81 13.17
C LEU A 33 11.34 -12.54 12.38
N VAL A 34 10.95 -13.54 11.60
CA VAL A 34 11.90 -14.38 10.85
C VAL A 34 11.51 -14.42 9.38
N SER A 35 12.45 -14.05 8.51
CA SER A 35 12.37 -14.28 7.06
C SER A 35 13.57 -15.10 6.59
N THR A 36 13.63 -15.43 5.31
CA THR A 36 14.75 -16.20 4.74
C THR A 36 16.11 -15.55 5.01
N ASN A 37 16.17 -14.22 4.99
CA ASN A 37 17.44 -13.47 5.01
C ASN A 37 17.59 -12.55 6.23
N LYS A 38 16.60 -12.52 7.11
CA LYS A 38 16.59 -11.57 8.23
C LYS A 38 15.84 -12.11 9.43
N GLU A 39 16.42 -11.90 10.59
CA GLU A 39 15.74 -12.08 11.88
C GLU A 39 15.78 -10.77 12.65
N VAL A 40 14.64 -10.38 13.23
CA VAL A 40 14.52 -9.23 14.13
C VAL A 40 13.94 -9.72 15.43
N ARG A 41 14.66 -9.51 16.54
CA ARG A 41 14.23 -9.86 17.88
C ARG A 41 13.84 -8.62 18.66
N LEU A 42 12.66 -8.63 19.21
CA LEU A 42 12.09 -7.59 20.06
C LEU A 42 11.94 -8.19 21.46
N SER A 43 12.89 -7.87 22.35
CA SER A 43 12.95 -8.47 23.69
C SER A 43 12.22 -7.60 24.70
N GLY A 44 11.64 -8.25 25.72
CA GLY A 44 10.95 -7.56 26.80
C GLY A 44 9.76 -6.73 26.32
N VAL A 45 8.87 -7.32 25.52
CA VAL A 45 7.68 -6.66 25.00
C VAL A 45 6.76 -6.21 26.14
N GLN A 46 6.52 -4.91 26.20
CA GLN A 46 5.69 -4.27 27.21
C GLN A 46 4.27 -4.05 26.71
N ASP A 47 4.13 -3.48 25.52
CA ASP A 47 2.84 -3.18 24.90
C ASP A 47 2.84 -3.48 23.40
N ILE A 48 1.68 -3.88 22.87
CA ILE A 48 1.40 -4.01 21.45
C ILE A 48 0.17 -3.17 21.15
N MET A 49 0.34 -2.20 20.25
CA MET A 49 -0.70 -1.26 19.88
C MET A 49 -1.05 -1.42 18.40
N PHE A 50 -2.30 -1.72 18.11
CA PHE A 50 -2.86 -1.71 16.75
C PHE A 50 -3.35 -0.29 16.46
N VAL A 51 -2.59 0.42 15.65
CA VAL A 51 -2.77 1.86 15.43
C VAL A 51 -3.81 2.14 14.36
N GLY A 52 -4.01 1.26 13.42
CA GLY A 52 -5.01 1.29 12.33
C GLY A 52 -5.30 2.67 11.75
N GLY A 53 -5.00 2.86 10.48
CA GLY A 53 -5.57 3.90 9.60
C GLY A 53 -5.73 5.31 10.17
N GLU A 54 -4.76 5.86 10.88
CA GLU A 54 -4.79 7.28 11.22
C GLU A 54 -4.82 8.08 9.91
N THR A 55 -5.94 8.70 9.64
CA THR A 55 -6.06 9.69 8.57
C THR A 55 -5.28 10.92 8.99
N GLY A 56 -4.03 11.00 8.55
CA GLY A 56 -3.22 12.19 8.75
C GLY A 56 -3.95 13.42 8.19
N THR A 57 -4.35 14.32 9.05
CA THR A 57 -4.85 15.64 8.67
C THR A 57 -3.63 16.53 8.48
N GLY A 58 -3.04 16.53 7.27
CA GLY A 58 -1.90 17.40 7.01
C GLY A 58 -1.16 17.04 5.71
N SER A 59 -0.47 18.02 5.17
CA SER A 59 0.37 17.95 3.96
C SER A 59 1.68 17.17 4.21
N GLY A 60 1.61 15.87 4.45
CA GLY A 60 2.80 15.03 4.69
C GLY A 60 2.55 13.58 4.40
N ALA A 61 3.62 12.78 4.33
CA ALA A 61 3.53 11.34 4.19
C ALA A 61 2.72 10.76 5.37
N LYS A 62 1.66 10.02 5.05
CA LYS A 62 0.82 9.39 6.07
C LYS A 62 1.59 8.32 6.83
N PRO A 63 1.31 8.15 8.12
CA PRO A 63 1.82 7.01 8.88
C PRO A 63 1.42 5.69 8.21
N LYS A 64 2.34 4.73 8.22
CA LYS A 64 2.13 3.38 7.69
C LYS A 64 2.11 2.30 8.77
N THR A 65 2.28 2.69 10.01
CA THR A 65 2.26 1.77 11.15
C THR A 65 0.87 1.16 11.33
N ASP A 66 0.78 -0.14 11.17
CA ASP A 66 -0.39 -0.94 11.52
C ASP A 66 -0.27 -1.48 12.94
N ILE A 67 0.95 -1.88 13.34
CA ILE A 67 1.26 -2.42 14.67
C ILE A 67 2.48 -1.71 15.24
N ARG A 68 2.34 -1.16 16.42
CA ARG A 68 3.44 -0.58 17.22
C ARG A 68 3.76 -1.48 18.39
N ILE A 69 5.01 -1.91 18.51
CA ILE A 69 5.50 -2.75 19.60
C ILE A 69 6.43 -1.92 20.48
N ILE A 70 6.09 -1.82 21.75
CA ILE A 70 6.93 -1.20 22.78
C ILE A 70 7.67 -2.34 23.47
N HIS A 71 8.99 -2.30 23.46
CA HIS A 71 9.88 -3.31 24.02
C HIS A 71 11.03 -2.67 24.78
N SER A 72 11.96 -3.48 25.35
CA SER A 72 13.01 -2.99 26.23
C SER A 72 13.88 -1.90 25.62
N ASP A 73 14.14 -1.96 24.32
CA ASP A 73 15.07 -1.06 23.63
C ASP A 73 14.36 0.11 22.93
N GLY A 74 13.03 0.21 23.12
CA GLY A 74 12.23 1.32 22.57
C GLY A 74 10.98 0.90 21.84
N THR A 75 10.73 1.52 20.70
CA THR A 75 9.54 1.28 19.89
C THR A 75 9.91 0.72 18.53
N TYR A 76 9.17 -0.30 18.09
CA TYR A 76 9.30 -0.88 16.76
C TYR A 76 7.96 -0.82 16.01
N ASN A 77 7.96 -0.15 14.88
CA ASN A 77 6.78 0.07 14.05
C ASN A 77 6.71 -0.98 12.92
N ILE A 78 5.57 -1.59 12.74
CA ILE A 78 5.33 -2.59 11.69
C ILE A 78 4.23 -2.09 10.76
N SER A 79 4.54 -2.00 9.47
CA SER A 79 3.52 -1.96 8.42
C SER A 79 3.24 -3.40 7.98
N LEU A 80 2.08 -3.92 8.33
CA LEU A 80 1.71 -5.30 8.07
C LEU A 80 1.10 -5.44 6.68
N LYS A 81 1.67 -6.31 5.86
CA LYS A 81 1.15 -6.63 4.53
C LYS A 81 0.78 -8.10 4.46
N LYS A 82 -0.26 -8.41 3.70
CA LYS A 82 -0.53 -9.78 3.28
C LYS A 82 0.53 -10.22 2.28
N ARG A 83 0.54 -11.49 1.95
CA ARG A 83 1.45 -12.07 0.97
C ARG A 83 1.36 -11.41 -0.40
N SER A 84 0.17 -10.93 -0.79
CA SER A 84 -0.06 -10.08 -1.96
C SER A 84 -0.14 -8.62 -1.54
N PHE A 85 0.67 -7.78 -2.16
CA PHE A 85 0.65 -6.33 -1.95
C PHE A 85 -0.41 -5.73 -2.88
N GLY A 86 -1.50 -5.26 -2.32
CA GLY A 86 -2.54 -4.52 -3.06
C GLY A 86 -2.16 -3.05 -3.32
N ALA A 87 -3.13 -2.23 -3.68
CA ALA A 87 -2.92 -0.80 -3.84
C ALA A 87 -2.46 -0.16 -2.52
N TRP A 88 -1.30 0.50 -2.53
CA TRP A 88 -0.65 1.01 -1.32
C TRP A 88 -1.07 2.42 -0.96
N GLU A 89 -1.14 3.29 -1.97
CA GLU A 89 -1.43 4.70 -1.74
C GLU A 89 -2.12 5.31 -2.95
N SER A 90 -2.93 6.33 -2.72
CA SER A 90 -3.36 7.24 -3.78
C SER A 90 -2.24 8.25 -4.04
N ALA A 91 -1.96 8.56 -5.29
CA ALA A 91 -0.99 9.60 -5.61
C ALA A 91 -1.40 10.98 -5.05
N ASP A 92 -2.70 11.19 -4.89
CA ASP A 92 -3.26 12.40 -4.25
C ASP A 92 -2.83 12.56 -2.79
N SER A 93 -2.41 11.46 -2.14
CA SER A 93 -1.92 11.46 -0.76
C SER A 93 -0.42 11.66 -0.66
N LEU A 94 0.30 11.69 -1.78
CA LEU A 94 1.73 11.90 -1.81
C LEU A 94 2.06 13.39 -1.83
N ALA A 95 2.65 13.87 -0.74
CA ALA A 95 3.31 15.18 -0.62
C ALA A 95 2.65 16.32 -1.43
N GLY A 96 1.40 16.65 -1.13
CA GLY A 96 0.72 17.82 -1.70
C GLY A 96 0.35 17.68 -3.16
N ASP A 97 -0.23 16.55 -3.55
CA ASP A 97 -0.84 16.31 -4.87
C ASP A 97 0.10 16.40 -6.08
N ARG A 98 1.38 16.73 -5.84
CA ARG A 98 2.37 17.01 -6.89
C ARG A 98 2.45 15.93 -7.97
N VAL A 99 2.36 14.65 -7.59
CA VAL A 99 2.42 13.53 -8.54
C VAL A 99 1.11 13.38 -9.27
N SER A 100 -0.02 13.48 -8.58
CA SER A 100 -1.34 13.47 -9.19
C SER A 100 -1.52 14.61 -10.16
N GLU A 101 -1.19 15.83 -9.77
CA GLU A 101 -1.28 17.02 -10.63
C GLU A 101 -0.44 16.86 -11.88
N LYS A 102 0.80 16.38 -11.76
CA LYS A 102 1.67 16.15 -12.89
C LYS A 102 1.11 15.13 -13.86
N ILE A 103 0.64 13.98 -13.35
CA ILE A 103 0.11 12.89 -14.18
C ILE A 103 -1.29 13.23 -14.69
N LEU A 104 -2.18 13.68 -13.83
CA LEU A 104 -3.56 13.98 -14.20
C LEU A 104 -3.66 15.23 -15.07
N GLY A 105 -2.90 16.28 -14.79
CA GLY A 105 -2.83 17.47 -15.63
C GLY A 105 -2.37 17.12 -17.04
N TYR A 106 -1.27 16.38 -17.14
CA TYR A 106 -0.76 15.89 -18.42
C TYR A 106 -1.78 15.03 -19.17
N LEU A 107 -2.54 14.23 -18.45
CA LEU A 107 -3.61 13.43 -19.00
C LEU A 107 -4.84 14.29 -19.38
N MET A 108 -5.24 15.27 -18.58
CA MET A 108 -6.44 16.10 -18.79
C MET A 108 -6.29 17.07 -19.97
N ASP A 109 -5.09 17.61 -20.21
CA ASP A 109 -4.80 18.51 -21.34
C ASP A 109 -5.08 17.87 -22.71
N ASN A 110 -5.24 16.56 -22.74
CA ASN A 110 -5.47 15.77 -23.94
C ASN A 110 -6.85 15.10 -24.00
N LEU A 111 -7.74 15.41 -23.07
CA LEU A 111 -9.12 14.90 -23.04
C LEU A 111 -9.99 15.66 -24.05
N ASN A 112 -10.20 15.10 -25.24
CA ASN A 112 -11.21 15.59 -26.16
C ASN A 112 -12.61 15.20 -25.65
N GLY A 113 -13.21 16.11 -24.90
CA GLY A 113 -14.28 15.95 -23.95
C GLY A 113 -15.66 15.65 -24.45
N THR A 114 -15.91 14.57 -25.13
CA THR A 114 -17.30 14.09 -25.28
C THR A 114 -17.54 12.87 -24.41
N ALA A 115 -18.32 13.06 -23.38
CA ALA A 115 -18.79 11.95 -22.55
C ALA A 115 -19.71 11.04 -23.37
N PRO A 116 -19.44 9.73 -23.46
CA PRO A 116 -20.33 8.82 -24.17
C PRO A 116 -21.68 8.68 -23.46
N SER A 117 -22.73 8.56 -24.25
CA SER A 117 -24.12 8.53 -23.79
C SER A 117 -24.58 7.19 -23.20
N SER A 118 -23.82 6.10 -23.38
CA SER A 118 -24.21 4.75 -23.00
C SER A 118 -23.10 3.98 -22.30
N ARG A 119 -23.45 3.08 -21.38
CA ARG A 119 -22.54 2.18 -20.63
C ARG A 119 -22.35 0.83 -21.32
N PRO A 120 -21.28 0.10 -21.02
CA PRO A 120 -20.14 0.39 -20.15
C PRO A 120 -18.94 0.95 -20.95
N PHE A 121 -18.16 1.84 -20.29
CA PHE A 121 -16.93 2.40 -20.91
C PHE A 121 -15.76 2.29 -19.97
N ASP A 122 -14.59 2.16 -20.56
CA ASP A 122 -13.32 2.40 -19.91
C ASP A 122 -12.64 3.61 -20.58
N VAL A 123 -12.02 4.45 -19.76
CA VAL A 123 -11.14 5.51 -20.24
C VAL A 123 -9.73 4.99 -20.17
N ILE A 124 -9.05 4.99 -21.29
CA ILE A 124 -7.70 4.48 -21.39
C ILE A 124 -6.78 5.62 -21.73
N ALA A 125 -5.79 5.83 -20.90
CA ALA A 125 -4.71 6.75 -21.16
C ALA A 125 -3.61 6.06 -21.97
N TYR A 126 -3.11 6.72 -22.99
CA TYR A 126 -1.99 6.23 -23.80
C TYR A 126 -1.09 7.40 -24.22
N ILE A 127 0.14 7.10 -24.60
CA ILE A 127 1.06 8.11 -25.12
C ILE A 127 1.08 8.01 -26.64
N ASP A 128 0.85 9.14 -27.29
CA ASP A 128 0.98 9.28 -28.73
C ASP A 128 1.73 10.57 -29.05
N GLY A 129 2.82 10.45 -29.81
CA GLY A 129 3.68 11.58 -30.17
C GLY A 129 4.27 12.34 -28.98
N GLY A 130 4.59 11.64 -27.87
CA GLY A 130 5.12 12.22 -26.63
C GLY A 130 4.08 12.98 -25.81
N ARG A 131 2.79 12.85 -26.13
CA ARG A 131 1.69 13.46 -25.40
C ARG A 131 0.77 12.38 -24.87
N ALA A 132 0.29 12.56 -23.64
CA ALA A 132 -0.75 11.69 -23.13
C ALA A 132 -2.09 12.00 -23.82
N LYS A 133 -2.74 10.96 -24.24
CA LYS A 133 -4.06 10.99 -24.84
C LYS A 133 -4.98 10.03 -24.12
N TYR A 134 -6.27 10.21 -24.34
CA TYR A 134 -7.28 9.31 -23.83
C TYR A 134 -8.05 8.70 -24.97
N LYS A 135 -8.37 7.45 -24.79
CA LYS A 135 -9.34 6.74 -25.59
C LYS A 135 -10.46 6.26 -24.69
N ILE A 136 -11.68 6.54 -25.11
CA ILE A 136 -12.85 5.95 -24.49
C ILE A 136 -13.19 4.70 -25.29
N VAL A 137 -13.16 3.55 -24.62
CA VAL A 137 -13.42 2.27 -25.26
C VAL A 137 -14.59 1.57 -24.60
N ARG A 138 -15.34 0.83 -25.38
CA ARG A 138 -16.37 -0.07 -24.90
C ARG A 138 -15.70 -1.29 -24.26
N ARG A 139 -16.15 -1.66 -23.07
CA ARG A 139 -15.66 -2.88 -22.42
C ARG A 139 -15.79 -4.08 -23.34
N GLY A 140 -14.68 -4.78 -23.54
CA GLY A 140 -14.61 -6.00 -24.34
C GLY A 140 -14.49 -5.82 -25.84
N THR A 141 -14.35 -4.58 -26.35
CA THR A 141 -14.23 -4.35 -27.78
C THR A 141 -12.82 -4.04 -28.26
N ASP A 142 -11.95 -3.48 -27.41
CA ASP A 142 -10.57 -3.18 -27.75
C ASP A 142 -9.60 -3.61 -26.66
N VAL A 143 -8.52 -4.25 -27.02
CA VAL A 143 -7.36 -4.48 -26.15
C VAL A 143 -6.55 -3.20 -26.14
N THR A 144 -6.74 -2.38 -25.12
CA THR A 144 -6.01 -1.14 -25.00
C THR A 144 -5.02 -1.24 -23.86
N VAL A 145 -3.79 -0.81 -24.13
CA VAL A 145 -2.70 -0.84 -23.17
C VAL A 145 -2.90 0.27 -22.15
N LYS A 146 -2.93 -0.13 -20.87
CA LYS A 146 -2.87 0.81 -19.75
C LYS A 146 -1.43 1.23 -19.54
N LEU A 147 -1.22 2.47 -19.10
CA LEU A 147 0.12 2.96 -18.79
C LEU A 147 0.37 2.89 -17.29
N ALA A 148 1.54 2.40 -16.91
CA ALA A 148 2.01 2.39 -15.55
C ALA A 148 3.41 3.00 -15.49
N TYR A 149 3.58 4.04 -14.67
CA TYR A 149 4.85 4.72 -14.45
C TYR A 149 5.50 4.23 -13.17
N ARG A 150 6.79 3.97 -13.21
CA ARG A 150 7.53 3.63 -12.01
C ARG A 150 7.60 4.86 -11.10
N CYS A 151 7.36 4.66 -9.81
CA CYS A 151 7.55 5.72 -8.82
C CYS A 151 9.02 6.12 -8.76
N SER A 152 9.30 7.40 -8.59
CA SER A 152 10.64 7.87 -8.24
C SER A 152 11.12 7.20 -6.94
N ARG A 153 12.43 7.13 -6.73
CA ARG A 153 12.98 6.52 -5.50
C ARG A 153 12.44 7.22 -4.23
N SER A 154 12.28 8.52 -4.28
CA SER A 154 11.72 9.32 -3.18
C SER A 154 10.25 8.99 -2.96
N ASP A 155 9.44 8.99 -4.02
CA ASP A 155 8.02 8.69 -3.92
C ASP A 155 7.80 7.22 -3.49
N ALA A 156 8.61 6.29 -4.01
CA ALA A 156 8.59 4.90 -3.61
C ALA A 156 8.88 4.72 -2.12
N SER A 157 9.87 5.42 -1.58
CA SER A 157 10.18 5.41 -0.16
C SER A 157 8.99 5.91 0.68
N THR A 158 8.39 7.01 0.27
CA THR A 158 7.21 7.58 0.93
C THR A 158 6.02 6.61 0.91
N VAL A 159 5.80 5.95 -0.23
CA VAL A 159 4.69 4.98 -0.38
C VAL A 159 4.88 3.74 0.47
N ILE A 160 6.11 3.23 0.54
CA ILE A 160 6.44 1.97 1.23
C ILE A 160 6.53 2.17 2.74
N PHE A 161 7.27 3.19 3.18
CA PHE A 161 7.62 3.38 4.58
C PHE A 161 6.81 4.47 5.29
N GLY A 162 6.19 5.39 4.55
CA GLY A 162 5.53 6.54 5.18
C GLY A 162 6.53 7.42 5.93
N SER A 163 6.05 8.06 6.98
CA SER A 163 6.85 8.95 7.83
C SER A 163 7.39 8.28 9.09
N ASP A 164 7.02 7.03 9.35
CA ASP A 164 7.14 6.41 10.67
C ASP A 164 7.74 5.00 10.70
N ILE A 165 8.03 4.39 9.56
CA ILE A 165 8.62 3.05 9.47
C ILE A 165 10.13 3.11 9.25
N LEU A 166 10.59 3.97 8.35
CA LEU A 166 12.01 4.01 7.98
C LEU A 166 12.90 4.37 9.18
N GLY A 167 13.84 3.49 9.52
CA GLY A 167 14.71 3.66 10.69
C GLY A 167 14.08 3.34 12.04
N GLN A 168 12.77 3.07 12.10
CA GLN A 168 12.05 2.79 13.34
C GLN A 168 11.22 1.50 13.29
N GLY A 169 11.39 0.70 12.23
CA GLY A 169 10.60 -0.51 12.06
C GLY A 169 10.80 -1.19 10.73
N ALA A 170 9.78 -1.91 10.27
CA ALA A 170 9.80 -2.64 9.01
C ALA A 170 8.43 -2.72 8.34
N VAL A 171 8.44 -2.88 7.02
CA VAL A 171 7.31 -3.45 6.28
C VAL A 171 7.43 -4.96 6.35
N VAL A 172 6.45 -5.61 6.95
CA VAL A 172 6.46 -7.04 7.23
C VAL A 172 5.33 -7.73 6.46
N SER A 173 5.68 -8.76 5.68
CA SER A 173 4.69 -9.59 5.02
C SER A 173 4.52 -10.89 5.79
N ALA A 174 3.38 -11.01 6.49
CA ALA A 174 3.03 -12.18 7.28
C ALA A 174 1.51 -12.38 7.29
N GLU A 175 1.07 -13.61 7.30
CA GLU A 175 -0.35 -13.98 7.28
C GLU A 175 -0.75 -14.59 8.62
N PHE A 176 -1.51 -13.83 9.39
CA PHE A 176 -1.97 -14.22 10.72
C PHE A 176 -3.23 -15.07 10.68
N PRO A 177 -3.39 -16.03 11.61
CA PRO A 177 -2.45 -16.42 12.65
C PRO A 177 -1.44 -17.50 12.20
N GLY A 178 -1.54 -17.99 10.96
CA GLY A 178 -0.75 -19.12 10.45
C GLY A 178 0.76 -18.90 10.42
N ALA A 179 1.20 -17.63 10.36
CA ALA A 179 2.61 -17.27 10.44
C ALA A 179 3.22 -17.43 11.84
N CYS A 180 2.39 -17.57 12.88
CA CYS A 180 2.83 -17.50 14.28
C CYS A 180 3.06 -18.85 14.90
N THR A 181 4.17 -18.99 15.64
CA THR A 181 4.47 -20.11 16.52
C THR A 181 4.76 -19.58 17.93
N LEU A 182 4.06 -20.11 18.93
CA LEU A 182 4.29 -19.78 20.33
C LEU A 182 5.18 -20.84 20.98
N ASP A 183 6.37 -20.43 21.37
CA ASP A 183 7.29 -21.22 22.18
C ASP A 183 7.07 -20.89 23.66
N LEU A 184 6.33 -21.73 24.34
CA LEU A 184 5.99 -21.52 25.75
C LEU A 184 7.19 -21.70 26.69
N LYS A 185 8.15 -22.52 26.33
CA LYS A 185 9.33 -22.79 27.16
C LYS A 185 10.24 -21.56 27.24
N ASN A 186 10.38 -20.87 26.11
CA ASN A 186 11.23 -19.69 26.00
C ASN A 186 10.43 -18.37 26.08
N GLU A 187 9.12 -18.43 26.23
CA GLU A 187 8.21 -17.28 26.25
C GLU A 187 8.36 -16.38 24.99
N ILE A 188 8.45 -17.02 23.82
CA ILE A 188 8.70 -16.32 22.53
C ILE A 188 7.54 -16.57 21.58
N ILE A 189 7.09 -15.53 20.91
CA ILE A 189 6.33 -15.65 19.65
C ILE A 189 7.29 -15.51 18.48
N ARG A 190 7.38 -16.53 17.63
CA ARG A 190 8.06 -16.47 16.33
C ARG A 190 7.03 -16.20 15.24
N ILE A 191 7.29 -15.18 14.42
CA ILE A 191 6.45 -14.80 13.28
C ILE A 191 7.25 -15.05 12.00
N ARG A 192 6.81 -16.03 11.22
CA ARG A 192 7.40 -16.34 9.92
C ARG A 192 6.90 -15.34 8.89
N CYS A 193 7.81 -14.53 8.39
CA CYS A 193 7.54 -13.49 7.41
C CYS A 193 8.02 -13.93 6.03
N SER A 194 7.24 -13.67 4.98
CA SER A 194 7.73 -13.83 3.61
C SER A 194 8.72 -12.74 3.23
N SER A 195 8.63 -11.58 3.88
CA SER A 195 9.64 -10.51 3.78
C SER A 195 9.66 -9.64 5.02
N ILE A 196 10.83 -9.08 5.32
CA ILE A 196 11.06 -8.02 6.32
C ILE A 196 11.90 -6.96 5.62
N ILE A 197 11.32 -5.80 5.34
CA ILE A 197 11.97 -4.71 4.58
C ILE A 197 12.13 -3.51 5.49
N THR A 198 13.37 -3.09 5.73
CA THR A 198 13.71 -1.98 6.63
C THR A 198 14.31 -0.78 5.91
N SER A 199 14.70 -0.95 4.64
CA SER A 199 15.32 0.12 3.83
C SER A 199 14.96 -0.02 2.35
N MET A 200 15.12 1.06 1.60
CA MET A 200 14.90 1.07 0.14
C MET A 200 15.84 0.12 -0.63
N SER A 201 17.02 -0.17 -0.11
CA SER A 201 17.94 -1.12 -0.75
C SER A 201 17.47 -2.57 -0.71
N GLU A 202 16.57 -2.89 0.21
CA GLU A 202 15.99 -4.22 0.39
C GLU A 202 14.67 -4.42 -0.38
N VAL A 203 14.15 -3.35 -1.01
CA VAL A 203 12.89 -3.40 -1.74
C VAL A 203 13.07 -4.12 -3.06
N PRO A 204 12.51 -5.32 -3.25
CA PRO A 204 12.62 -6.04 -4.50
C PRO A 204 11.78 -5.36 -5.61
N ASN A 205 12.17 -5.55 -6.87
CA ASN A 205 11.45 -4.98 -8.02
C ASN A 205 9.97 -5.38 -8.07
N SER A 206 9.63 -6.56 -7.55
CA SER A 206 8.24 -7.04 -7.47
C SER A 206 7.38 -6.24 -6.48
N VAL A 207 8.01 -5.57 -5.52
CA VAL A 207 7.35 -4.76 -4.48
C VAL A 207 7.49 -3.26 -4.77
N TYR A 208 8.39 -2.88 -5.67
CA TYR A 208 8.59 -1.49 -6.05
C TYR A 208 7.33 -0.92 -6.71
N PRO A 209 6.78 0.18 -6.20
CA PRO A 209 5.49 0.68 -6.67
C PRO A 209 5.58 1.35 -8.04
N TYR A 210 4.45 1.27 -8.73
CA TYR A 210 4.16 1.99 -9.95
C TYR A 210 2.94 2.87 -9.76
N PHE A 211 2.92 4.03 -10.36
CA PHE A 211 1.72 4.82 -10.51
C PHE A 211 0.87 4.24 -11.63
N SER A 212 -0.22 3.61 -11.26
CA SER A 212 -1.20 3.10 -12.21
C SER A 212 -2.36 4.08 -12.31
N VAL A 213 -2.64 4.52 -13.51
CA VAL A 213 -3.85 5.30 -13.77
C VAL A 213 -5.01 4.33 -13.84
N LYS A 214 -5.85 4.31 -12.83
CA LYS A 214 -7.12 3.59 -12.90
C LYS A 214 -8.04 4.35 -13.85
N SER A 215 -8.48 3.66 -14.90
CA SER A 215 -9.63 4.09 -15.65
C SER A 215 -10.79 4.24 -14.68
N SER A 216 -11.16 5.43 -14.37
CA SER A 216 -12.28 5.65 -13.51
C SER A 216 -13.56 5.50 -14.29
N PHE A 217 -14.51 4.87 -13.65
CA PHE A 217 -15.81 4.64 -14.22
C PHE A 217 -16.56 5.95 -14.35
N TYR A 218 -17.25 6.13 -15.47
CA TYR A 218 -18.33 7.11 -15.52
C TYR A 218 -19.34 6.80 -14.44
N ARG A 219 -19.47 7.69 -13.51
CA ARG A 219 -20.53 7.61 -12.51
C ARG A 219 -21.69 8.45 -12.97
N LYS A 220 -22.86 7.82 -13.14
CA LYS A 220 -24.11 8.54 -13.31
C LYS A 220 -24.42 9.25 -11.99
N VAL A 221 -24.35 10.58 -12.00
CA VAL A 221 -24.78 11.41 -10.89
C VAL A 221 -26.01 12.17 -11.34
N ARG A 222 -27.18 11.85 -10.78
CA ARG A 222 -28.49 12.32 -11.23
C ARG A 222 -28.71 11.93 -12.69
N ASN A 223 -29.00 12.84 -13.58
CA ASN A 223 -29.23 12.55 -15.02
C ASN A 223 -28.02 12.85 -15.91
N SER A 224 -26.85 13.12 -15.35
CA SER A 224 -25.63 13.39 -16.09
C SER A 224 -24.51 12.42 -15.72
N TYR A 225 -23.66 12.09 -16.71
CA TYR A 225 -22.43 11.37 -16.46
C TYR A 225 -21.35 12.38 -16.10
N ARG A 226 -20.73 12.22 -14.95
CA ARG A 226 -19.52 12.96 -14.60
C ARG A 226 -18.32 12.04 -14.74
N PHE A 227 -17.23 12.56 -15.27
CA PHE A 227 -15.93 11.98 -15.06
C PHE A 227 -15.66 11.96 -13.56
N PRO A 228 -15.63 10.82 -12.90
CA PRO A 228 -14.97 10.78 -11.62
C PRO A 228 -13.50 11.02 -11.92
N GLY A 229 -12.83 11.86 -11.18
CA GLY A 229 -11.43 12.15 -11.40
C GLY A 229 -10.62 10.88 -11.64
N LEU A 230 -9.71 10.91 -12.61
CA LEU A 230 -8.79 9.81 -12.83
C LEU A 230 -8.03 9.57 -11.54
N ARG A 231 -8.06 8.33 -11.03
CA ARG A 231 -7.29 7.97 -9.84
C ARG A 231 -5.94 7.43 -10.27
N VAL A 232 -4.91 8.10 -9.82
CA VAL A 232 -3.55 7.57 -9.85
C VAL A 232 -3.30 6.85 -8.54
N GLN A 233 -2.93 5.58 -8.60
CA GLN A 233 -2.64 4.78 -7.42
C GLN A 233 -1.23 4.19 -7.52
N ALA A 234 -0.49 4.24 -6.42
CA ALA A 234 0.75 3.51 -6.29
C ALA A 234 0.43 2.07 -5.87
N MET A 235 0.95 1.11 -6.64
CA MET A 235 0.78 -0.32 -6.38
C MET A 235 1.99 -1.11 -6.87
N PRO A 236 2.25 -2.30 -6.32
CA PRO A 236 3.28 -3.18 -6.84
C PRO A 236 2.99 -3.57 -8.28
N ARG A 237 4.04 -3.79 -9.06
CA ARG A 237 3.90 -4.23 -10.45
C ARG A 237 3.02 -5.47 -10.60
N SER A 238 3.13 -6.42 -9.67
CA SER A 238 2.36 -7.66 -9.66
C SER A 238 0.85 -7.49 -9.51
N GLU A 239 0.41 -6.36 -8.95
CA GLU A 239 -1.01 -6.06 -8.74
C GLU A 239 -1.64 -5.31 -9.91
N ILE A 240 -0.85 -4.90 -10.90
CA ILE A 240 -1.33 -4.19 -12.08
C ILE A 240 -1.85 -5.22 -13.07
N GLN A 241 -3.17 -5.26 -13.26
CA GLN A 241 -3.85 -6.26 -14.08
C GLN A 241 -4.09 -5.78 -15.52
N GLY A 242 -4.11 -6.74 -16.44
CA GLY A 242 -4.43 -6.55 -17.85
C GLY A 242 -3.20 -6.21 -18.71
N SER A 243 -3.44 -5.82 -19.95
CA SER A 243 -2.38 -5.37 -20.85
C SER A 243 -1.88 -3.99 -20.41
N VAL A 244 -0.67 -3.91 -19.90
CA VAL A 244 -0.09 -2.70 -19.34
C VAL A 244 1.29 -2.47 -19.94
N GLU A 245 1.52 -1.26 -20.45
CA GLU A 245 2.83 -0.77 -20.80
C GLU A 245 3.50 -0.13 -19.58
N PHE A 246 4.61 -0.70 -19.13
CA PHE A 246 5.38 -0.17 -18.03
C PHE A 246 6.39 0.84 -18.54
N LEU A 247 6.18 2.08 -18.18
CA LEU A 247 7.03 3.20 -18.56
C LEU A 247 8.15 3.41 -17.52
N PRO A 248 9.24 4.09 -17.94
CA PRO A 248 10.31 4.45 -17.02
C PRO A 248 9.80 5.38 -15.92
N GLU A 249 10.67 5.65 -14.98
CA GLU A 249 10.42 6.54 -13.84
C GLU A 249 10.03 7.96 -14.31
N LEU A 250 9.03 8.56 -13.62
CA LEU A 250 8.59 9.94 -13.82
C LEU A 250 9.43 10.92 -13.01
#